data_69b5bb905eee12cdf22715d2be4b1e12
#
_entry.id   69b5bb905eee12cdf22715d2be4b1e12
#
_cell.length_a   1.000
_cell.length_b   1.000
_cell.length_c   1.000
_cell.angle_alpha   90.00
_cell.angle_beta   90.00
_cell.angle_gamma   90.00
#
_symmetry.space_group_name_H-M   'P 1'
#
loop_
_entity.id
_entity.type
_entity.pdbx_description
1 polymer ?
#
loop_
_entity_poly.entity_id
_entity_poly.type
_entity_poly.pdbx_seq_one_letter_code
_entity_poly.pdbx_strand_id
1 'polypeptide(L)'
;MVDHPIEISPLTKKKPENPDYVERFEFFMNGWEMANAYSELNDPIDQRARFAAQEEAFAAGDEEANHTDEDFLNALSIGMPPTGGIGFGIDRMVMMMTNSPAIRDVLLFPTMKSLEKKDQ
;
A
#
# COMPACT_ATOMS: atom_id res chain seq x y z
N MET A 1 -7.31 10.00 -7.92
CA MET A 1 -8.43 9.14 -7.45
C MET A 1 -8.60 9.39 -5.98
N VAL A 2 -9.80 9.49 -5.45
CA VAL A 2 -10.11 9.72 -4.04
C VAL A 2 -11.21 8.76 -3.59
N ASP A 3 -11.38 8.59 -2.27
CA ASP A 3 -12.46 7.82 -1.67
C ASP A 3 -12.45 6.34 -2.13
N HIS A 4 -11.43 5.62 -1.70
CA HIS A 4 -11.29 4.19 -1.98
C HIS A 4 -12.24 3.36 -1.12
N PRO A 5 -12.75 2.21 -1.61
CA PRO A 5 -13.50 1.27 -0.81
C PRO A 5 -12.69 0.75 0.39
N ILE A 6 -13.39 0.47 1.48
CA ILE A 6 -12.79 0.02 2.74
C ILE A 6 -12.12 -1.36 2.61
N GLU A 7 -12.64 -2.23 1.75
CA GLU A 7 -12.17 -3.59 1.55
C GLU A 7 -10.74 -3.67 1.02
N ILE A 8 -10.35 -2.69 0.19
CA ILE A 8 -9.01 -2.62 -0.42
C ILE A 8 -8.07 -1.67 0.31
N SER A 9 -8.42 -1.25 1.54
CA SER A 9 -7.65 -0.25 2.28
C SER A 9 -7.59 -0.59 3.78
N PRO A 10 -6.99 -1.73 4.16
CA PRO A 10 -7.08 -2.27 5.52
C PRO A 10 -6.39 -1.42 6.60
N LEU A 11 -5.47 -0.52 6.23
CA LEU A 11 -4.70 0.32 7.15
C LEU A 11 -5.21 1.77 7.22
N THR A 12 -6.30 2.06 6.52
CA THR A 12 -6.77 3.43 6.35
C THR A 12 -8.01 3.72 7.18
N LYS A 13 -8.06 4.91 7.73
CA LYS A 13 -9.20 5.40 8.52
C LYS A 13 -10.43 5.56 7.62
N LYS A 14 -11.58 5.05 8.07
CA LYS A 14 -12.85 5.22 7.38
C LYS A 14 -13.35 6.66 7.48
N LYS A 15 -14.11 7.10 6.47
CA LYS A 15 -14.75 8.41 6.47
C LYS A 15 -15.90 8.44 7.48
N PRO A 16 -15.99 9.46 8.33
CA PRO A 16 -17.08 9.56 9.32
C PRO A 16 -18.48 9.62 8.68
N GLU A 17 -18.59 10.31 7.54
CA GLU A 17 -19.85 10.51 6.83
C GLU A 17 -20.26 9.32 5.95
N ASN A 18 -19.33 8.45 5.57
CA ASN A 18 -19.61 7.27 4.76
C ASN A 18 -18.58 6.16 5.06
N PRO A 19 -18.87 5.27 6.03
CA PRO A 19 -17.93 4.24 6.50
C PRO A 19 -17.54 3.16 5.47
N ASP A 20 -18.23 3.06 4.34
CA ASP A 20 -17.88 2.14 3.25
C ASP A 20 -16.67 2.63 2.45
N TYR A 21 -16.26 3.88 2.69
CA TYR A 21 -15.09 4.50 2.05
C TYR A 21 -14.09 4.98 3.10
N VAL A 22 -12.84 5.12 2.65
CA VAL A 22 -11.72 5.54 3.49
C VAL A 22 -11.14 6.87 3.07
N GLU A 23 -10.45 7.54 4.00
CA GLU A 23 -9.72 8.79 3.78
C GLU A 23 -8.39 8.52 3.05
N ARG A 24 -8.48 8.17 1.75
CA ARG A 24 -7.34 7.82 0.89
C ARG A 24 -7.42 8.52 -0.45
N PHE A 25 -6.28 8.93 -0.97
CA PHE A 25 -6.16 9.33 -2.36
C PHE A 25 -4.90 8.75 -3.00
N GLU A 26 -4.99 8.56 -4.30
CA GLU A 26 -3.85 8.25 -5.17
C GLU A 26 -3.70 9.34 -6.21
N PHE A 27 -2.47 9.76 -6.46
CA PHE A 27 -2.11 10.71 -7.49
C PHE A 27 -1.53 9.98 -8.69
N PHE A 28 -2.14 10.21 -9.86
CA PHE A 28 -1.72 9.62 -11.13
C PHE A 28 -1.19 10.71 -12.06
N MET A 29 -0.12 10.40 -12.77
CA MET A 29 0.44 11.20 -13.84
C MET A 29 0.84 10.29 -15.00
N ASN A 30 0.42 10.63 -16.23
CA ASN A 30 0.69 9.83 -17.42
C ASN A 30 0.26 8.35 -17.31
N GLY A 31 -0.83 8.09 -16.59
CA GLY A 31 -1.34 6.73 -16.36
C GLY A 31 -0.59 5.94 -15.26
N TRP A 32 0.42 6.52 -14.63
CA TRP A 32 1.18 5.91 -13.53
C TRP A 32 0.75 6.48 -12.19
N GLU A 33 0.57 5.63 -11.20
CA GLU A 33 0.45 6.03 -9.81
C GLU A 33 1.79 6.60 -9.34
N MET A 34 1.78 7.87 -8.95
CA MET A 34 2.97 8.61 -8.50
C MET A 34 3.04 8.74 -7.00
N ALA A 35 1.88 8.80 -6.35
CA ALA A 35 1.79 8.86 -4.90
C ALA A 35 0.49 8.22 -4.39
N ASN A 36 0.55 7.71 -3.17
CA ASN A 36 -0.56 7.17 -2.42
C ASN A 36 -0.51 7.74 -1.00
N ALA A 37 -1.63 8.26 -0.51
CA ALA A 37 -1.69 8.92 0.78
C ALA A 37 -3.02 8.64 1.47
N TYR A 38 -2.99 8.51 2.80
CA TYR A 38 -4.19 8.29 3.60
C TYR A 38 -4.03 8.72 5.05
N SER A 39 -5.17 8.89 5.71
CA SER A 39 -5.23 8.99 7.17
C SER A 39 -5.03 7.61 7.76
N GLU A 40 -4.04 7.46 8.63
CA GLU A 40 -3.72 6.19 9.27
C GLU A 40 -4.86 5.74 10.19
N LEU A 41 -5.23 4.46 10.11
CA LEU A 41 -6.15 3.86 11.06
C LEU A 41 -5.46 3.71 12.41
N ASN A 42 -5.90 4.50 13.39
CA ASN A 42 -5.29 4.57 14.73
C ASN A 42 -6.18 3.96 15.83
N ASP A 43 -7.21 3.21 15.47
CA ASP A 43 -8.06 2.44 16.37
C ASP A 43 -7.64 0.96 16.33
N PRO A 44 -7.06 0.40 17.42
CA PRO A 44 -6.60 -0.98 17.44
C PRO A 44 -7.75 -2.00 17.34
N ILE A 45 -8.96 -1.62 17.76
CA ILE A 45 -10.14 -2.52 17.68
C ILE A 45 -10.60 -2.63 16.23
N ASP A 46 -10.73 -1.50 15.54
CA ASP A 46 -11.08 -1.48 14.11
C ASP A 46 -9.98 -2.15 13.28
N GLN A 47 -8.69 -1.87 13.59
CA GLN A 47 -7.57 -2.50 12.89
C GLN A 47 -7.56 -4.03 13.02
N ARG A 48 -7.84 -4.57 14.20
CA ARG A 48 -7.94 -6.02 14.41
C ARG A 48 -9.07 -6.62 13.57
N ALA A 49 -10.22 -5.95 13.50
CA ALA A 49 -11.34 -6.40 12.67
C ALA A 49 -10.99 -6.40 11.18
N ARG A 50 -10.22 -5.39 10.71
CA ARG A 50 -9.74 -5.32 9.33
C ARG A 50 -8.78 -6.47 8.99
N PHE A 51 -7.83 -6.78 9.88
CA PHE A 51 -6.93 -7.90 9.69
C PHE A 51 -7.66 -9.23 9.66
N ALA A 52 -8.66 -9.44 10.54
CA ALA A 52 -9.47 -10.66 10.50
C ALA A 52 -10.20 -10.82 9.16
N ALA A 53 -10.76 -9.74 8.61
CA ALA A 53 -11.40 -9.76 7.28
C ALA A 53 -10.39 -10.07 6.15
N GLN A 54 -9.16 -9.57 6.24
CA GLN A 54 -8.09 -9.89 5.29
C GLN A 54 -7.69 -11.38 5.38
N GLU A 55 -7.60 -11.97 6.56
CA GLU A 55 -7.32 -13.40 6.74
C GLU A 55 -8.43 -14.27 6.14
N GLU A 56 -9.69 -13.88 6.30
CA GLU A 56 -10.81 -14.56 5.65
C GLU A 56 -10.72 -14.48 4.12
N ALA A 57 -10.37 -13.33 3.57
CA ALA A 57 -10.16 -13.14 2.13
C ALA A 57 -8.99 -13.99 1.63
N PHE A 58 -7.86 -14.03 2.36
CA PHE A 58 -6.73 -14.90 2.05
C PHE A 58 -7.12 -16.38 2.02
N ALA A 59 -7.86 -16.83 3.03
CA ALA A 59 -8.36 -18.21 3.11
C ALA A 59 -9.33 -18.54 1.96
N ALA A 60 -10.00 -17.53 1.40
CA ALA A 60 -10.88 -17.66 0.23
C ALA A 60 -10.11 -17.62 -1.12
N GLY A 61 -8.79 -17.41 -1.12
CA GLY A 61 -7.92 -17.45 -2.30
C GLY A 61 -7.44 -16.09 -2.81
N ASP A 62 -7.62 -15.03 -2.03
CA ASP A 62 -7.05 -13.70 -2.33
C ASP A 62 -5.58 -13.66 -1.88
N GLU A 63 -4.66 -13.86 -2.82
CA GLU A 63 -3.20 -13.87 -2.55
C GLU A 63 -2.63 -12.48 -2.19
N GLU A 64 -3.38 -11.40 -2.42
CA GLU A 64 -2.97 -10.03 -2.08
C GLU A 64 -3.38 -9.62 -0.65
N ALA A 65 -4.21 -10.43 0.02
CA ALA A 65 -4.67 -10.14 1.37
C ALA A 65 -3.53 -10.28 2.40
N ASN A 66 -3.56 -9.40 3.40
CA ASN A 66 -2.52 -9.34 4.42
C ASN A 66 -2.81 -10.27 5.61
N HIS A 67 -1.75 -10.80 6.20
CA HIS A 67 -1.83 -11.51 7.48
C HIS A 67 -1.89 -10.53 8.66
N THR A 68 -2.47 -11.00 9.77
CA THR A 68 -2.49 -10.24 11.03
C THR A 68 -1.08 -10.01 11.56
N ASP A 69 -0.76 -8.76 11.86
CA ASP A 69 0.49 -8.35 12.52
C ASP A 69 0.19 -7.99 13.98
N GLU A 70 0.45 -8.94 14.88
CA GLU A 70 0.22 -8.74 16.31
C GLU A 70 1.18 -7.71 16.93
N ASP A 71 2.40 -7.57 16.43
CA ASP A 71 3.36 -6.57 16.91
C ASP A 71 2.89 -5.17 16.54
N PHE A 72 2.37 -5.00 15.34
CA PHE A 72 1.75 -3.75 14.91
C PHE A 72 0.51 -3.41 15.77
N LEU A 73 -0.38 -4.38 16.03
CA LEU A 73 -1.56 -4.17 16.87
C LEU A 73 -1.18 -3.82 18.33
N ASN A 74 -0.13 -4.44 18.86
CA ASN A 74 0.39 -4.11 20.18
C ASN A 74 0.94 -2.69 20.22
N ALA A 75 1.73 -2.29 19.22
CA ALA A 75 2.25 -0.93 19.11
C ALA A 75 1.12 0.10 18.99
N LEU A 76 0.10 -0.20 18.19
CA LEU A 76 -1.08 0.65 18.00
C LEU A 76 -1.86 0.83 19.31
N SER A 77 -1.94 -0.23 20.13
CA SER A 77 -2.62 -0.22 21.43
C SER A 77 -1.93 0.64 22.48
N ILE A 78 -0.63 0.88 22.36
CA ILE A 78 0.12 1.79 23.23
C ILE A 78 -0.29 3.25 22.94
N GLY A 79 -0.60 3.54 21.69
CA GLY A 79 -1.17 4.80 21.24
C GLY A 79 -0.53 5.30 19.95
N MET A 80 -1.38 5.68 19.01
CA MET A 80 -1.01 6.35 17.77
C MET A 80 -1.81 7.66 17.67
N PRO A 81 -1.17 8.84 17.61
CA PRO A 81 -1.87 10.09 17.40
C PRO A 81 -2.51 10.13 16.01
N PRO A 82 -3.49 11.04 15.77
CA PRO A 82 -3.96 11.31 14.43
C PRO A 82 -2.79 11.61 13.49
N THR A 83 -2.63 10.78 12.46
CA THR A 83 -1.47 10.79 11.57
C THR A 83 -1.94 10.61 10.12
N GLY A 84 -1.30 11.32 9.20
CA GLY A 84 -1.42 11.07 7.77
C GLY A 84 -0.10 10.56 7.22
N GLY A 85 -0.18 9.58 6.33
CA GLY A 85 0.96 9.03 5.61
C GLY A 85 0.89 9.34 4.11
N ILE A 86 2.06 9.45 3.47
CA ILE A 86 2.16 9.57 2.01
C ILE A 86 3.38 8.81 1.50
N GLY A 87 3.16 7.99 0.47
CA GLY A 87 4.22 7.33 -0.27
C GLY A 87 4.38 7.95 -1.66
N PHE A 88 5.63 8.22 -2.06
CA PHE A 88 5.96 8.69 -3.41
C PHE A 88 6.76 7.63 -4.16
N GLY A 89 6.41 7.40 -5.42
CA GLY A 89 7.20 6.58 -6.32
C GLY A 89 8.40 7.36 -6.86
N ILE A 90 9.51 7.42 -6.11
CA ILE A 90 10.70 8.19 -6.51
C ILE A 90 11.24 7.72 -7.85
N ASP A 91 11.34 6.42 -8.09
CA ASP A 91 11.80 5.87 -9.37
C ASP A 91 10.87 6.29 -10.51
N ARG A 92 9.55 6.27 -10.29
CA ARG A 92 8.56 6.75 -11.27
C ARG A 92 8.72 8.25 -11.56
N MET A 93 9.01 9.07 -10.54
CA MET A 93 9.31 10.50 -10.72
C MET A 93 10.55 10.69 -11.58
N VAL A 94 11.64 9.94 -11.31
CA VAL A 94 12.86 9.99 -12.12
C VAL A 94 12.57 9.55 -13.55
N MET A 95 11.82 8.47 -13.76
CA MET A 95 11.39 8.02 -15.09
C MET A 95 10.68 9.14 -15.86
N MET A 96 9.76 9.85 -15.20
CA MET A 96 9.03 10.98 -15.82
C MET A 96 9.98 12.13 -16.18
N MET A 97 10.85 12.52 -15.26
CA MET A 97 11.79 13.65 -15.45
C MET A 97 12.84 13.38 -16.53
N THR A 98 13.24 12.11 -16.70
CA THR A 98 14.27 11.69 -17.67
C THR A 98 13.68 11.12 -18.96
N ASN A 99 12.34 11.06 -19.08
CA ASN A 99 11.63 10.41 -20.18
C ASN A 99 12.10 8.96 -20.41
N SER A 100 12.32 8.22 -19.32
CA SER A 100 12.74 6.82 -19.35
C SER A 100 11.53 5.89 -19.21
N PRO A 101 11.23 5.02 -20.18
CA PRO A 101 10.01 4.21 -20.17
C PRO A 101 10.10 2.99 -19.24
N ALA A 102 11.28 2.60 -18.79
CA ALA A 102 11.47 1.43 -17.94
C ALA A 102 12.21 1.76 -16.64
N ILE A 103 11.70 1.23 -15.53
CA ILE A 103 12.26 1.47 -14.18
C ILE A 103 13.74 1.03 -14.07
N ARG A 104 14.14 -0.03 -14.77
CA ARG A 104 15.54 -0.50 -14.78
C ARG A 104 16.52 0.54 -15.33
N ASP A 105 16.04 1.49 -16.13
CA ASP A 105 16.90 2.52 -16.77
C ASP A 105 17.23 3.65 -15.78
N VAL A 106 16.51 3.74 -14.67
CA VAL A 106 16.72 4.75 -13.61
C VAL A 106 17.26 4.17 -12.30
N LEU A 107 17.33 2.84 -12.17
CA LEU A 107 17.91 2.18 -11.02
C LEU A 107 19.42 2.01 -11.20
N LEU A 108 20.21 2.37 -10.17
CA LEU A 108 21.67 2.19 -10.20
C LEU A 108 22.08 0.72 -10.22
N PHE A 109 21.33 -0.15 -9.54
CA PHE A 109 21.58 -1.59 -9.44
C PHE A 109 20.29 -2.38 -9.65
N PRO A 110 19.76 -2.47 -10.90
CA PRO A 110 18.54 -3.19 -11.18
C PRO A 110 18.75 -4.69 -10.97
N THR A 111 17.75 -5.34 -10.36
CA THR A 111 17.72 -6.81 -10.29
C THR A 111 17.52 -7.37 -11.69
N MET A 112 18.48 -8.16 -12.15
CA MET A 112 18.47 -8.81 -13.46
C MET A 112 18.21 -10.30 -13.27
N LYS A 113 17.53 -10.90 -14.26
CA LYS A 113 17.38 -12.35 -14.31
C LYS A 113 18.77 -12.99 -14.38
N SER A 114 19.01 -14.00 -13.54
CA SER A 114 20.26 -14.75 -13.58
C SER A 114 20.50 -15.36 -14.97
N LEU A 115 21.69 -15.17 -15.51
CA LEU A 115 22.12 -15.91 -16.70
C LEU A 115 22.43 -17.34 -16.25
N GLU A 116 21.47 -18.24 -16.37
CA GLU A 116 21.75 -19.67 -16.23
C GLU A 116 22.83 -20.04 -17.24
N LYS A 117 24.00 -20.47 -16.74
CA LYS A 117 24.94 -21.21 -17.60
C LYS A 117 24.20 -22.46 -18.06
N LYS A 118 23.88 -22.55 -19.34
CA LYS A 118 23.56 -23.83 -19.95
C LYS A 118 24.86 -24.66 -19.86
N ASP A 119 24.90 -25.56 -18.90
CA ASP A 119 25.92 -26.60 -18.88
C ASP A 119 25.81 -27.38 -20.19
N GLN A 120 26.87 -27.30 -20.97
CA GLN A 120 27.06 -28.09 -22.19
C GLN A 120 27.39 -29.53 -21.80
#